data_ff9146ce70afcbdbf46bca468df087eb
#
_entry.id   ff9146ce70afcbdbf46bca468df087eb
#
_cell.length_a   1.000
_cell.length_b   1.000
_cell.length_c   1.000
_cell.angle_alpha   90.00
_cell.angle_beta   90.00
_cell.angle_gamma   90.00
#
_symmetry.space_group_name_H-M   'P 1'
#
loop_
_entity.id
_entity.type
_entity.pdbx_description
1 polymer ?
#
loop_
_entity_poly.entity_id
_entity_poly.type
_entity_poly.pdbx_seq_one_letter_code
_entity_poly.pdbx_strand_id
1 'polypeptide(L)'
;LMVSLARHCRIFFPDHCPNGPVETPVYMPVGTQGTIKGVTVAQLEAMDYRILLGNAYHLGHRPGPEILTRAGGLHTFMSWPRGILTDSGGFQMVSLSKLSSTEEHGTRFCSPHDGSQMLLTPEESVGRIQASIGSDIVMQLDHVLHVTTTGEAISDATRRSVRWLDRCIKAHEQQLSKQNLFAITQGALDAELRKECIGEMIKRKDQVCFAIGGLSGGEAKSDFCRIVDLSTRLLPRDRPRYLMGVGFPVDMVVCTALGCDMFDCVFPTRTARFGQALVRWGQVNLRLNSYSCDFRPIDEECPCPACAKAWLHAALGARQPNAASYVTLHNLTYLFNLMKSLREAIKEDRLPQLIRDFFHLRCRPPAGSGDQAENNAIEYEFDSPPAWCVHALRKVNIEL
;
A
#
# COMPACT_ATOMS: atom_id res chain seq x y z
N LEU A 1 -14.19 -19.36 -19.24
CA LEU A 1 -14.20 -19.26 -17.77
C LEU A 1 -13.12 -18.26 -17.38
N MET A 2 -13.48 -17.12 -16.80
CA MET A 2 -12.48 -16.18 -16.26
C MET A 2 -11.74 -16.87 -15.12
N VAL A 3 -10.44 -17.09 -15.28
CA VAL A 3 -9.61 -17.84 -14.34
C VAL A 3 -9.26 -17.02 -13.11
N SER A 4 -9.19 -15.68 -13.21
CA SER A 4 -9.02 -14.77 -12.08
C SER A 4 -9.63 -13.41 -12.37
N LEU A 5 -9.71 -12.52 -11.35
CA LEU A 5 -10.07 -11.11 -11.54
C LEU A 5 -8.83 -10.23 -11.72
N ALA A 6 -7.63 -10.83 -11.62
CA ALA A 6 -6.37 -10.13 -11.81
C ALA A 6 -6.27 -9.52 -13.21
N ARG A 7 -5.63 -8.38 -13.28
CA ARG A 7 -5.49 -7.62 -14.53
C ARG A 7 -4.18 -6.85 -14.56
N HIS A 8 -3.73 -6.59 -15.75
CA HIS A 8 -2.58 -5.76 -16.04
C HIS A 8 -3.06 -4.46 -16.68
N CYS A 9 -2.71 -3.32 -16.09
CA CYS A 9 -3.05 -1.99 -16.59
C CYS A 9 -1.79 -1.13 -16.69
N ARG A 10 -1.90 -0.01 -17.40
CA ARG A 10 -0.85 1.00 -17.52
C ARG A 10 -1.41 2.36 -17.14
N ILE A 11 -0.73 3.04 -16.21
CA ILE A 11 -1.09 4.38 -15.76
C ILE A 11 -0.03 5.34 -16.31
N PHE A 12 -0.46 6.38 -17.01
CA PHE A 12 0.40 7.38 -17.60
C PHE A 12 0.28 8.71 -16.85
N PHE A 13 1.43 9.26 -16.50
CA PHE A 13 1.55 10.62 -15.97
C PHE A 13 2.32 11.43 -17.00
N PRO A 14 1.69 12.35 -17.76
CA PRO A 14 2.34 13.02 -18.90
C PRO A 14 3.65 13.72 -18.55
N ASP A 15 3.73 14.28 -17.34
CA ASP A 15 4.87 15.07 -16.90
C ASP A 15 5.91 14.26 -16.08
N HIS A 16 5.53 13.06 -15.55
CA HIS A 16 6.35 12.29 -14.62
C HIS A 16 6.49 10.78 -14.95
N CYS A 17 6.44 10.44 -16.23
CA CYS A 17 6.71 9.08 -16.69
C CYS A 17 7.76 9.05 -17.80
N PRO A 18 8.97 9.60 -17.62
CA PRO A 18 9.96 9.76 -18.68
C PRO A 18 10.40 8.42 -19.27
N ASN A 19 10.31 7.33 -18.52
CA ASN A 19 10.73 5.99 -18.91
C ASN A 19 9.56 5.02 -19.15
N GLY A 20 8.36 5.54 -19.39
CA GLY A 20 7.16 4.75 -19.64
C GLY A 20 6.18 4.71 -18.47
N PRO A 21 5.04 4.03 -18.64
CA PRO A 21 3.94 4.03 -17.68
C PRO A 21 4.26 3.30 -16.38
N VAL A 22 3.43 3.55 -15.36
CA VAL A 22 3.34 2.68 -14.18
C VAL A 22 2.51 1.46 -14.57
N GLU A 23 3.13 0.29 -14.58
CA GLU A 23 2.44 -0.98 -14.83
C GLU A 23 1.89 -1.56 -13.52
N THR A 24 0.65 -2.08 -13.57
CA THR A 24 -0.01 -2.71 -12.42
C THR A 24 -0.11 -4.24 -12.58
N PRO A 25 -0.19 -5.02 -11.49
CA PRO A 25 -0.19 -4.59 -10.10
C PRO A 25 1.11 -3.93 -9.65
N VAL A 26 1.02 -2.97 -8.74
CA VAL A 26 2.17 -2.20 -8.25
C VAL A 26 2.11 -1.98 -6.73
N TYR A 27 3.26 -2.05 -6.08
CA TYR A 27 3.44 -1.62 -4.71
C TYR A 27 4.10 -0.24 -4.68
N MET A 28 3.56 0.67 -3.87
CA MET A 28 4.06 2.04 -3.69
C MET A 28 4.79 2.16 -2.35
N PRO A 29 6.11 2.40 -2.36
CA PRO A 29 6.83 2.72 -1.13
C PRO A 29 6.31 4.01 -0.50
N VAL A 30 6.22 4.05 0.83
CA VAL A 30 5.67 5.20 1.55
C VAL A 30 6.77 6.17 1.97
N GLY A 31 6.75 7.36 1.38
CA GLY A 31 7.61 8.49 1.69
C GLY A 31 6.90 9.49 2.60
N THR A 32 6.78 9.21 3.90
CA THR A 32 5.98 9.97 4.87
C THR A 32 6.27 11.47 4.86
N GLN A 33 7.53 11.87 4.71
CA GLN A 33 7.97 13.27 4.73
C GLN A 33 8.78 13.62 3.46
N GLY A 34 8.34 13.14 2.30
CA GLY A 34 9.05 13.32 1.04
C GLY A 34 10.34 12.48 0.94
N THR A 35 10.45 11.41 1.71
CA THR A 35 11.58 10.48 1.64
C THR A 35 11.18 9.09 2.11
N ILE A 36 11.71 8.06 1.47
CA ILE A 36 11.64 6.69 1.97
C ILE A 36 12.74 6.50 3.00
N LYS A 37 12.36 6.16 4.23
CA LYS A 37 13.34 6.06 5.34
C LYS A 37 14.45 5.08 5.04
N GLY A 38 15.68 5.60 4.99
CA GLY A 38 16.90 4.81 4.78
C GLY A 38 17.18 4.41 3.33
N VAL A 39 16.46 4.96 2.35
CA VAL A 39 16.68 4.69 0.92
C VAL A 39 16.69 6.00 0.15
N THR A 40 17.69 6.19 -0.68
CA THR A 40 17.85 7.38 -1.54
C THR A 40 16.98 7.28 -2.79
N VAL A 41 16.72 8.42 -3.43
CA VAL A 41 16.03 8.48 -4.72
C VAL A 41 16.77 7.64 -5.78
N ALA A 42 18.10 7.77 -5.88
CA ALA A 42 18.92 7.00 -6.83
C ALA A 42 18.77 5.47 -6.64
N GLN A 43 18.64 5.00 -5.39
CA GLN A 43 18.40 3.59 -5.12
C GLN A 43 16.99 3.14 -5.55
N LEU A 44 15.97 3.98 -5.35
CA LEU A 44 14.60 3.69 -5.84
C LEU A 44 14.54 3.66 -7.37
N GLU A 45 15.26 4.56 -8.03
CA GLU A 45 15.37 4.58 -9.49
C GLU A 45 16.10 3.34 -10.03
N ALA A 46 17.19 2.93 -9.36
CA ALA A 46 17.95 1.72 -9.72
C ALA A 46 17.11 0.44 -9.55
N MET A 47 16.18 0.39 -8.59
CA MET A 47 15.19 -0.68 -8.44
C MET A 47 14.03 -0.57 -9.44
N ASP A 48 13.98 0.49 -10.25
CA ASP A 48 12.91 0.83 -11.19
C ASP A 48 11.54 1.06 -10.56
N TYR A 49 11.47 1.55 -9.33
CA TYR A 49 10.22 2.05 -8.79
C TYR A 49 9.69 3.21 -9.64
N ARG A 50 8.41 3.14 -10.05
CA ARG A 50 7.78 4.11 -10.97
C ARG A 50 6.81 5.05 -10.27
N ILE A 51 6.40 4.71 -9.07
CA ILE A 51 5.47 5.51 -8.27
C ILE A 51 5.79 5.29 -6.79
N LEU A 52 5.62 6.33 -5.99
CA LEU A 52 5.68 6.27 -4.53
C LEU A 52 4.50 7.00 -3.91
N LEU A 53 4.30 6.82 -2.61
CA LEU A 53 3.24 7.45 -1.85
C LEU A 53 3.81 8.51 -0.92
N GLY A 54 3.31 9.74 -1.03
CA GLY A 54 3.53 10.83 -0.09
C GLY A 54 2.36 10.95 0.89
N ASN A 55 2.63 11.39 2.13
CA ASN A 55 1.58 11.55 3.12
C ASN A 55 1.18 13.02 3.26
N ALA A 56 -0.05 13.36 2.83
CA ALA A 56 -0.53 14.74 2.81
C ALA A 56 -0.61 15.36 4.21
N TYR A 57 -0.98 14.57 5.24
CA TYR A 57 -1.02 15.07 6.61
C TYR A 57 0.36 15.53 7.09
N HIS A 58 1.38 14.68 6.94
CA HIS A 58 2.74 15.01 7.38
C HIS A 58 3.38 16.11 6.55
N LEU A 59 3.22 16.07 5.22
CA LEU A 59 3.74 17.08 4.29
C LEU A 59 3.03 18.42 4.44
N GLY A 60 1.72 18.41 4.68
CA GLY A 60 0.93 19.60 4.95
C GLY A 60 1.30 20.29 6.26
N HIS A 61 1.87 19.53 7.22
CA HIS A 61 2.37 20.08 8.47
C HIS A 61 3.85 20.49 8.37
N ARG A 62 4.69 19.62 7.79
CA ARG A 62 6.14 19.86 7.55
C ARG A 62 6.58 19.25 6.22
N PRO A 63 7.10 20.07 5.28
CA PRO A 63 7.51 21.46 5.43
C PRO A 63 6.35 22.47 5.35
N GLY A 64 5.15 22.03 4.97
CA GLY A 64 3.96 22.88 4.79
C GLY A 64 3.72 23.30 3.34
N PRO A 65 2.46 23.67 3.00
CA PRO A 65 2.06 24.00 1.65
C PRO A 65 2.84 25.15 1.01
N GLU A 66 3.16 26.18 1.77
CA GLU A 66 3.90 27.36 1.28
C GLU A 66 5.32 27.00 0.82
N ILE A 67 6.03 26.16 1.57
CA ILE A 67 7.40 25.74 1.21
C ILE A 67 7.35 24.81 -0.01
N LEU A 68 6.39 23.87 -0.05
CA LEU A 68 6.23 22.98 -1.19
C LEU A 68 5.88 23.72 -2.47
N THR A 69 4.98 24.70 -2.39
CA THR A 69 4.65 25.57 -3.55
C THR A 69 5.88 26.32 -4.04
N ARG A 70 6.67 26.92 -3.12
CA ARG A 70 7.91 27.64 -3.47
C ARG A 70 8.98 26.73 -4.06
N ALA A 71 9.01 25.46 -3.66
CA ALA A 71 9.93 24.46 -4.20
C ALA A 71 9.51 23.96 -5.59
N GLY A 72 8.31 24.27 -6.07
CA GLY A 72 7.75 23.76 -7.32
C GLY A 72 7.15 22.35 -7.19
N GLY A 73 6.65 22.02 -5.99
CA GLY A 73 6.03 20.72 -5.68
C GLY A 73 7.00 19.68 -5.10
N LEU A 74 6.43 18.55 -4.70
CA LEU A 74 7.16 17.47 -4.02
C LEU A 74 8.18 16.79 -4.95
N HIS A 75 7.88 16.65 -6.23
CA HIS A 75 8.81 16.08 -7.22
C HIS A 75 10.15 16.83 -7.21
N THR A 76 10.11 18.14 -7.32
CA THR A 76 11.31 18.98 -7.26
C THR A 76 11.95 18.96 -5.88
N PHE A 77 11.14 19.06 -4.83
CA PHE A 77 11.61 19.11 -3.44
C PHE A 77 12.40 17.88 -3.03
N MET A 78 12.02 16.69 -3.48
CA MET A 78 12.74 15.45 -3.18
C MET A 78 13.59 14.91 -4.33
N SER A 79 13.64 15.63 -5.47
CA SER A 79 14.35 15.22 -6.70
C SER A 79 13.85 13.87 -7.23
N TRP A 80 12.54 13.63 -7.19
CA TRP A 80 11.92 12.41 -7.69
C TRP A 80 11.22 12.67 -9.03
N PRO A 81 11.72 12.11 -10.16
CA PRO A 81 11.21 12.45 -11.49
C PRO A 81 10.04 11.57 -11.95
N ARG A 82 9.48 10.72 -11.08
CA ARG A 82 8.46 9.72 -11.43
C ARG A 82 7.18 9.96 -10.63
N GLY A 83 6.17 9.10 -10.83
CA GLY A 83 4.84 9.26 -10.22
C GLY A 83 4.83 9.39 -8.71
N ILE A 84 3.95 10.24 -8.21
CA ILE A 84 3.63 10.39 -6.78
C ILE A 84 2.12 10.29 -6.60
N LEU A 85 1.69 9.46 -5.64
CA LEU A 85 0.35 9.47 -5.08
C LEU A 85 0.41 10.12 -3.69
N THR A 86 -0.54 10.98 -3.35
CA THR A 86 -0.71 11.46 -1.97
C THR A 86 -2.00 10.94 -1.37
N ASP A 87 -1.91 10.44 -0.11
CA ASP A 87 -3.10 10.12 0.67
C ASP A 87 -3.91 11.38 1.05
N SER A 88 -5.10 11.18 1.62
CA SER A 88 -5.97 12.29 2.03
C SER A 88 -5.56 12.97 3.35
N GLY A 89 -4.74 12.28 4.16
CA GLY A 89 -4.47 12.64 5.55
C GLY A 89 -5.55 12.21 6.55
N GLY A 90 -6.69 11.68 6.08
CA GLY A 90 -7.83 11.33 6.93
C GLY A 90 -7.54 10.24 7.97
N PHE A 91 -6.83 9.19 7.57
CA PHE A 91 -6.47 8.09 8.47
C PHE A 91 -5.57 8.54 9.62
N GLN A 92 -4.61 9.44 9.38
CA GLN A 92 -3.69 9.93 10.40
C GLN A 92 -4.39 10.71 11.48
N MET A 93 -5.43 11.45 11.13
CA MET A 93 -6.23 12.20 12.11
C MET A 93 -6.95 11.28 13.09
N VAL A 94 -7.49 10.16 12.61
CA VAL A 94 -8.15 9.18 13.47
C VAL A 94 -7.14 8.36 14.27
N SER A 95 -6.03 7.97 13.69
CA SER A 95 -5.03 7.10 14.31
C SER A 95 -4.08 7.80 15.27
N LEU A 96 -3.78 9.09 15.05
CA LEU A 96 -2.79 9.86 15.84
C LEU A 96 -3.42 10.85 16.82
N SER A 97 -4.69 11.22 16.64
CA SER A 97 -5.36 12.18 17.51
C SER A 97 -6.37 11.49 18.41
N LYS A 98 -6.08 11.46 19.72
CA LYS A 98 -7.02 10.98 20.76
C LYS A 98 -8.24 11.90 20.93
N LEU A 99 -8.21 13.11 20.37
CA LEU A 99 -9.22 14.16 20.45
C LEU A 99 -9.50 14.71 19.05
N SER A 100 -10.12 13.91 18.21
CA SER A 100 -10.66 14.37 16.92
C SER A 100 -12.19 14.34 16.95
N SER A 101 -12.82 15.33 16.33
CA SER A 101 -14.26 15.36 16.07
C SER A 101 -14.50 15.60 14.58
N THR A 102 -15.35 14.76 14.00
CA THR A 102 -15.70 14.86 12.59
C THR A 102 -17.15 15.27 12.44
N GLU A 103 -17.37 16.38 11.74
CA GLU A 103 -18.67 16.95 11.41
C GLU A 103 -18.81 17.03 9.88
N GLU A 104 -19.97 17.49 9.37
CA GLU A 104 -20.20 17.62 7.93
C GLU A 104 -19.21 18.61 7.26
N HIS A 105 -18.79 19.63 7.99
CA HIS A 105 -17.85 20.61 7.47
C HIS A 105 -16.44 20.07 7.27
N GLY A 106 -15.96 19.20 8.18
CA GLY A 106 -14.61 18.66 8.18
C GLY A 106 -14.25 17.97 9.50
N THR A 107 -13.00 17.62 9.67
CA THR A 107 -12.45 17.00 10.89
C THR A 107 -11.60 18.01 11.65
N ARG A 108 -11.97 18.26 12.92
CA ARG A 108 -11.17 19.03 13.89
C ARG A 108 -10.26 18.10 14.65
N PHE A 109 -9.02 18.48 14.84
CA PHE A 109 -8.03 17.70 15.61
C PHE A 109 -6.94 18.60 16.17
N CYS A 110 -6.17 18.09 17.15
CA CYS A 110 -5.01 18.77 17.67
C CYS A 110 -3.75 18.29 16.94
N SER A 111 -2.92 19.23 16.48
CA SER A 111 -1.61 18.94 15.93
C SER A 111 -0.76 18.17 16.97
N PRO A 112 -0.19 17.01 16.63
CA PRO A 112 0.68 16.26 17.53
C PRO A 112 2.05 16.93 17.72
N HIS A 113 2.35 17.98 16.97
CA HIS A 113 3.65 18.67 17.02
C HIS A 113 3.68 19.85 17.99
N ASP A 114 2.58 20.59 18.06
CA ASP A 114 2.50 21.84 18.84
C ASP A 114 1.17 21.98 19.63
N GLY A 115 0.25 21.01 19.50
CA GLY A 115 -1.05 21.04 20.17
C GLY A 115 -2.05 22.03 19.57
N SER A 116 -1.74 22.74 18.51
CA SER A 116 -2.63 23.72 17.87
C SER A 116 -3.90 23.03 17.33
N GLN A 117 -5.03 23.73 17.40
CA GLN A 117 -6.29 23.28 16.80
C GLN A 117 -6.22 23.41 15.29
N MET A 118 -6.50 22.32 14.60
CA MET A 118 -6.53 22.23 13.13
C MET A 118 -7.90 21.79 12.66
N LEU A 119 -8.29 22.27 11.48
CA LEU A 119 -9.47 21.82 10.76
C LEU A 119 -9.07 21.37 9.36
N LEU A 120 -9.33 20.10 9.05
CA LEU A 120 -9.16 19.60 7.69
C LEU A 120 -10.52 19.41 7.03
N THR A 121 -10.73 20.12 5.94
CA THR A 121 -11.92 20.01 5.09
C THR A 121 -11.54 19.36 3.75
N PRO A 122 -12.51 18.86 2.96
CA PRO A 122 -12.25 18.40 1.60
C PRO A 122 -11.50 19.41 0.74
N GLU A 123 -11.87 20.68 0.84
CA GLU A 123 -11.25 21.79 0.10
C GLU A 123 -9.80 22.03 0.55
N GLU A 124 -9.54 21.98 1.86
CA GLU A 124 -8.19 22.14 2.39
C GLU A 124 -7.29 20.97 2.00
N SER A 125 -7.79 19.73 2.09
CA SER A 125 -7.02 18.54 1.73
C SER A 125 -6.67 18.51 0.24
N VAL A 126 -7.67 18.59 -0.65
CA VAL A 126 -7.49 18.45 -2.10
C VAL A 126 -7.07 19.79 -2.72
N GLY A 127 -7.76 20.86 -2.38
CA GLY A 127 -7.60 22.15 -3.03
C GLY A 127 -6.36 22.94 -2.59
N ARG A 128 -5.82 22.67 -1.39
CA ARG A 128 -4.63 23.38 -0.90
C ARG A 128 -3.45 22.45 -0.64
N ILE A 129 -3.58 21.46 0.24
CA ILE A 129 -2.45 20.65 0.68
C ILE A 129 -1.93 19.77 -0.48
N GLN A 130 -2.77 18.90 -1.04
CA GLN A 130 -2.34 18.01 -2.12
C GLN A 130 -2.04 18.78 -3.42
N ALA A 131 -2.73 19.87 -3.68
CA ALA A 131 -2.41 20.78 -4.79
C ALA A 131 -1.01 21.40 -4.66
N SER A 132 -0.61 21.83 -3.44
CA SER A 132 0.74 22.35 -3.16
C SER A 132 1.83 21.29 -3.23
N ILE A 133 1.49 20.03 -2.89
CA ILE A 133 2.38 18.88 -3.06
C ILE A 133 2.62 18.62 -4.55
N GLY A 134 1.60 18.81 -5.40
CA GLY A 134 1.71 18.61 -6.84
C GLY A 134 1.89 17.15 -7.24
N SER A 135 1.27 16.21 -6.51
CA SER A 135 1.29 14.78 -6.82
C SER A 135 0.48 14.46 -8.09
N ASP A 136 0.79 13.35 -8.76
CA ASP A 136 0.06 12.91 -9.96
C ASP A 136 -1.31 12.33 -9.64
N ILE A 137 -1.41 11.69 -8.47
CA ILE A 137 -2.65 11.15 -7.93
C ILE A 137 -2.92 11.79 -6.57
N VAL A 138 -4.13 12.32 -6.41
CA VAL A 138 -4.64 12.88 -5.16
C VAL A 138 -5.80 12.04 -4.67
N MET A 139 -5.89 11.85 -3.34
CA MET A 139 -6.98 11.11 -2.73
C MET A 139 -8.03 12.05 -2.18
N GLN A 140 -9.32 11.73 -2.35
CA GLN A 140 -10.37 12.47 -1.66
C GLN A 140 -10.15 12.46 -0.15
N LEU A 141 -10.61 13.45 0.58
CA LEU A 141 -10.80 13.35 2.02
C LEU A 141 -12.04 12.49 2.31
N ASP A 142 -11.87 11.47 3.13
CA ASP A 142 -12.92 10.54 3.55
C ASP A 142 -13.08 10.51 5.06
N HIS A 143 -14.24 10.10 5.55
CA HIS A 143 -14.48 9.92 6.98
C HIS A 143 -14.18 8.47 7.39
N VAL A 144 -12.96 8.26 7.86
CA VAL A 144 -12.48 6.93 8.30
C VAL A 144 -12.95 6.65 9.72
N LEU A 145 -13.54 5.47 9.94
CA LEU A 145 -13.79 4.90 11.27
C LEU A 145 -13.06 3.57 11.40
N HIS A 146 -12.97 3.07 12.62
CA HIS A 146 -12.37 1.76 12.85
C HIS A 146 -13.15 0.68 12.10
N VAL A 147 -12.46 -0.28 11.48
CA VAL A 147 -13.05 -1.31 10.59
C VAL A 147 -14.15 -2.16 11.25
N THR A 148 -14.11 -2.31 12.58
CA THR A 148 -15.13 -3.04 13.36
C THR A 148 -16.31 -2.17 13.78
N THR A 149 -16.34 -0.89 13.40
CA THR A 149 -17.48 -0.01 13.73
C THR A 149 -18.72 -0.47 12.95
N THR A 150 -19.85 -0.51 13.63
CA THR A 150 -21.14 -0.94 13.09
C THR A 150 -22.25 0.08 13.39
N GLY A 151 -23.43 -0.14 12.82
CA GLY A 151 -24.63 0.67 13.08
C GLY A 151 -24.62 2.03 12.42
N GLU A 152 -25.29 3.01 13.04
CA GLU A 152 -25.54 4.34 12.48
C GLU A 152 -24.24 5.12 12.23
N ALA A 153 -23.26 4.99 13.11
CA ALA A 153 -21.99 5.72 13.01
C ALA A 153 -21.25 5.41 11.70
N ILE A 154 -21.14 4.14 11.30
CA ILE A 154 -20.47 3.77 10.04
C ILE A 154 -21.32 4.15 8.81
N SER A 155 -22.64 4.09 8.91
CA SER A 155 -23.54 4.52 7.86
C SER A 155 -23.40 6.02 7.57
N ASP A 156 -23.37 6.82 8.63
CA ASP A 156 -23.17 8.26 8.57
C ASP A 156 -21.81 8.63 7.99
N ALA A 157 -20.74 7.99 8.47
CA ALA A 157 -19.38 8.21 7.97
C ALA A 157 -19.25 7.87 6.48
N THR A 158 -19.86 6.75 6.06
CA THR A 158 -19.87 6.30 4.67
C THR A 158 -20.59 7.31 3.77
N ARG A 159 -21.80 7.71 4.14
CA ARG A 159 -22.57 8.70 3.36
C ARG A 159 -21.92 10.08 3.36
N ARG A 160 -21.26 10.48 4.46
CA ARG A 160 -20.46 11.70 4.53
C ARG A 160 -19.29 11.64 3.56
N SER A 161 -18.59 10.51 3.48
CA SER A 161 -17.51 10.33 2.49
C SER A 161 -17.99 10.50 1.05
N VAL A 162 -19.21 10.06 0.73
CA VAL A 162 -19.81 10.31 -0.59
C VAL A 162 -20.08 11.80 -0.83
N ARG A 163 -20.65 12.52 0.15
CA ARG A 163 -20.88 13.97 0.03
C ARG A 163 -19.56 14.75 -0.04
N TRP A 164 -18.57 14.33 0.70
CA TRP A 164 -17.23 14.94 0.65
C TRP A 164 -16.53 14.71 -0.68
N LEU A 165 -16.82 13.61 -1.38
CA LEU A 165 -16.30 13.39 -2.73
C LEU A 165 -16.74 14.53 -3.68
N ASP A 166 -18.01 14.96 -3.64
CA ASP A 166 -18.50 16.06 -4.46
C ASP A 166 -17.76 17.37 -4.16
N ARG A 167 -17.46 17.62 -2.90
CA ARG A 167 -16.67 18.80 -2.47
C ARG A 167 -15.20 18.67 -2.94
N CYS A 168 -14.61 17.48 -2.87
CA CYS A 168 -13.26 17.22 -3.38
C CYS A 168 -13.18 17.42 -4.90
N ILE A 169 -14.17 16.92 -5.66
CA ILE A 169 -14.26 17.11 -7.11
C ILE A 169 -14.30 18.61 -7.44
N LYS A 170 -15.19 19.36 -6.78
CA LYS A 170 -15.31 20.81 -7.00
C LYS A 170 -14.02 21.57 -6.65
N ALA A 171 -13.35 21.20 -5.57
CA ALA A 171 -12.07 21.79 -5.20
C ALA A 171 -10.95 21.44 -6.19
N HIS A 172 -10.96 20.20 -6.69
CA HIS A 172 -10.00 19.72 -7.68
C HIS A 172 -10.17 20.42 -9.04
N GLU A 173 -11.41 20.62 -9.51
CA GLU A 173 -11.71 21.32 -10.77
C GLU A 173 -11.24 22.76 -10.78
N GLN A 174 -11.12 23.39 -9.61
CA GLN A 174 -10.61 24.75 -9.47
C GLN A 174 -9.08 24.85 -9.58
N GLN A 175 -8.38 23.70 -9.55
CA GLN A 175 -6.93 23.67 -9.70
C GLN A 175 -6.54 23.65 -11.18
N LEU A 176 -5.45 24.33 -11.51
CA LEU A 176 -4.86 24.28 -12.86
C LEU A 176 -4.03 23.00 -13.08
N SER A 177 -3.94 22.14 -12.10
CA SER A 177 -3.10 20.94 -12.13
C SER A 177 -3.78 19.79 -12.86
N LYS A 178 -2.98 18.95 -13.53
CA LYS A 178 -3.41 17.74 -14.23
C LYS A 178 -3.43 16.51 -13.31
N GLN A 179 -3.69 16.70 -12.02
CA GLN A 179 -3.73 15.61 -11.04
C GLN A 179 -4.94 14.70 -11.28
N ASN A 180 -4.82 13.43 -10.89
CA ASN A 180 -5.90 12.46 -11.01
C ASN A 180 -6.54 12.24 -9.62
N LEU A 181 -7.81 12.55 -9.47
CA LEU A 181 -8.54 12.36 -8.22
C LEU A 181 -9.02 10.91 -8.07
N PHE A 182 -8.77 10.31 -6.90
CA PHE A 182 -9.26 8.99 -6.53
C PHE A 182 -10.31 9.08 -5.43
N ALA A 183 -11.47 8.49 -5.66
CA ALA A 183 -12.52 8.30 -4.67
C ALA A 183 -12.18 7.14 -3.74
N ILE A 184 -12.43 7.29 -2.44
CA ILE A 184 -12.17 6.25 -1.43
C ILE A 184 -13.48 5.61 -1.01
N THR A 185 -13.71 4.37 -1.42
CA THR A 185 -14.92 3.64 -1.05
C THR A 185 -14.86 3.21 0.42
N GLN A 186 -15.94 3.48 1.16
CA GLN A 186 -16.11 3.19 2.57
C GLN A 186 -17.25 2.19 2.82
N GLY A 187 -17.55 1.85 4.08
CA GLY A 187 -18.60 0.92 4.48
C GLY A 187 -18.11 -0.21 5.39
N ALA A 188 -16.84 -0.14 5.84
CA ALA A 188 -16.20 -1.14 6.71
C ALA A 188 -16.50 -2.59 6.22
N LEU A 189 -16.97 -3.46 7.10
CA LEU A 189 -17.29 -4.87 6.79
C LEU A 189 -18.77 -5.09 6.38
N ASP A 190 -19.57 -4.04 6.34
CA ASP A 190 -20.98 -4.09 5.92
C ASP A 190 -21.08 -4.13 4.38
N ALA A 191 -21.55 -5.26 3.85
CA ALA A 191 -21.63 -5.50 2.41
C ALA A 191 -22.65 -4.59 1.71
N GLU A 192 -23.79 -4.31 2.34
CA GLU A 192 -24.85 -3.50 1.74
C GLU A 192 -24.43 -2.02 1.74
N LEU A 193 -23.88 -1.55 2.83
CA LEU A 193 -23.35 -0.20 2.92
C LEU A 193 -22.18 0.03 1.93
N ARG A 194 -21.33 -0.99 1.73
CA ARG A 194 -20.26 -0.97 0.73
C ARG A 194 -20.81 -0.87 -0.69
N LYS A 195 -21.88 -1.63 -1.01
CA LYS A 195 -22.58 -1.55 -2.30
C LYS A 195 -23.20 -0.17 -2.51
N GLU A 196 -23.86 0.39 -1.49
CA GLU A 196 -24.43 1.73 -1.52
C GLU A 196 -23.35 2.76 -1.85
N CYS A 197 -22.24 2.74 -1.09
CA CYS A 197 -21.13 3.65 -1.28
C CYS A 197 -20.54 3.57 -2.70
N ILE A 198 -20.19 2.38 -3.15
CA ILE A 198 -19.62 2.15 -4.48
C ILE A 198 -20.61 2.61 -5.57
N GLY A 199 -21.88 2.24 -5.45
CA GLY A 199 -22.91 2.63 -6.40
C GLY A 199 -23.07 4.15 -6.54
N GLU A 200 -22.99 4.88 -5.43
CA GLU A 200 -23.00 6.35 -5.45
C GLU A 200 -21.72 6.92 -6.07
N MET A 201 -20.56 6.40 -5.72
CA MET A 201 -19.29 6.93 -6.24
C MET A 201 -19.07 6.65 -7.73
N ILE A 202 -19.55 5.53 -8.26
CA ILE A 202 -19.47 5.18 -9.70
C ILE A 202 -20.25 6.18 -10.58
N LYS A 203 -21.25 6.85 -10.07
CA LYS A 203 -21.94 7.93 -10.80
C LYS A 203 -21.01 9.06 -11.24
N ARG A 204 -19.82 9.15 -10.61
CA ARG A 204 -18.75 10.14 -10.86
C ARG A 204 -17.52 9.53 -11.55
N LYS A 205 -17.62 8.32 -12.12
CA LYS A 205 -16.51 7.58 -12.72
C LYS A 205 -15.73 8.30 -13.82
N ASP A 206 -16.35 9.29 -14.46
CA ASP A 206 -15.70 10.06 -15.51
C ASP A 206 -14.78 11.15 -14.95
N GLN A 207 -14.92 11.48 -13.67
CA GLN A 207 -14.13 12.48 -12.96
C GLN A 207 -13.10 11.88 -11.98
N VAL A 208 -13.27 10.59 -11.62
CA VAL A 208 -12.45 9.95 -10.59
C VAL A 208 -12.03 8.52 -10.94
N CYS A 209 -10.92 8.09 -10.33
CA CYS A 209 -10.56 6.68 -10.18
C CYS A 209 -10.95 6.19 -8.77
N PHE A 210 -10.60 4.95 -8.39
CA PHE A 210 -11.15 4.35 -7.17
C PHE A 210 -10.10 3.72 -6.28
N ALA A 211 -10.27 3.94 -4.98
CA ALA A 211 -9.55 3.22 -3.92
C ALA A 211 -10.54 2.49 -3.00
N ILE A 212 -10.08 1.40 -2.41
CA ILE A 212 -10.79 0.60 -1.43
C ILE A 212 -10.21 0.93 -0.07
N GLY A 213 -10.94 1.73 0.72
CA GLY A 213 -10.57 2.14 2.07
C GLY A 213 -11.40 1.45 3.15
N GLY A 214 -11.17 1.83 4.41
CA GLY A 214 -11.91 1.32 5.57
C GLY A 214 -11.66 -0.15 5.88
N LEU A 215 -10.50 -0.68 5.49
CA LEU A 215 -10.01 -2.03 5.74
C LEU A 215 -8.61 -1.99 6.35
N SER A 216 -8.01 -3.16 6.58
CA SER A 216 -6.65 -3.33 7.16
C SER A 216 -6.49 -2.71 8.57
N GLY A 217 -7.56 -2.72 9.34
CA GLY A 217 -7.63 -2.19 10.71
C GLY A 217 -7.69 -3.28 11.80
N GLY A 218 -7.34 -4.54 11.48
CA GLY A 218 -7.34 -5.66 12.43
C GLY A 218 -8.52 -6.61 12.31
N GLU A 219 -9.31 -6.52 11.24
CA GLU A 219 -10.39 -7.45 10.92
C GLU A 219 -9.87 -8.86 10.59
N ALA A 220 -10.76 -9.85 10.68
CA ALA A 220 -10.47 -11.21 10.23
C ALA A 220 -10.17 -11.23 8.73
N LYS A 221 -9.15 -11.98 8.31
CA LYS A 221 -8.71 -12.07 6.91
C LYS A 221 -9.80 -12.59 5.96
N SER A 222 -10.70 -13.45 6.44
CA SER A 222 -11.87 -13.91 5.69
C SER A 222 -12.82 -12.77 5.33
N ASP A 223 -13.10 -11.88 6.30
CA ASP A 223 -13.96 -10.71 6.10
C ASP A 223 -13.27 -9.67 5.20
N PHE A 224 -11.98 -9.42 5.43
CA PHE A 224 -11.16 -8.59 4.58
C PHE A 224 -11.27 -9.03 3.10
N CYS A 225 -10.97 -10.30 2.79
CA CYS A 225 -11.04 -10.83 1.44
C CYS A 225 -12.46 -10.81 0.87
N ARG A 226 -13.48 -11.02 1.70
CA ARG A 226 -14.88 -10.95 1.29
C ARG A 226 -15.25 -9.55 0.79
N ILE A 227 -14.82 -8.51 1.51
CA ILE A 227 -15.08 -7.12 1.13
C ILE A 227 -14.23 -6.68 -0.05
N VAL A 228 -12.98 -7.12 -0.14
CA VAL A 228 -12.13 -6.85 -1.32
C VAL A 228 -12.75 -7.45 -2.58
N ASP A 229 -13.14 -8.74 -2.56
CA ASP A 229 -13.80 -9.41 -3.70
C ASP A 229 -15.11 -8.69 -4.10
N LEU A 230 -15.96 -8.34 -3.13
CA LEU A 230 -17.15 -7.55 -3.37
C LEU A 230 -16.84 -6.22 -4.05
N SER A 231 -15.88 -5.48 -3.53
CA SER A 231 -15.53 -4.14 -4.03
C SER A 231 -14.96 -4.21 -5.45
N THR A 232 -14.06 -5.14 -5.72
CA THR A 232 -13.44 -5.28 -7.04
C THR A 232 -14.43 -5.74 -8.11
N ARG A 233 -15.44 -6.54 -7.77
CA ARG A 233 -16.51 -6.93 -8.71
C ARG A 233 -17.45 -5.77 -9.06
N LEU A 234 -17.66 -4.84 -8.15
CA LEU A 234 -18.55 -3.70 -8.35
C LEU A 234 -17.86 -2.52 -9.04
N LEU A 235 -16.58 -2.31 -8.77
CA LEU A 235 -15.81 -1.19 -9.34
C LEU A 235 -15.60 -1.35 -10.85
N PRO A 236 -15.58 -0.22 -11.62
CA PRO A 236 -15.39 -0.24 -13.05
C PRO A 236 -14.12 -0.99 -13.49
N ARG A 237 -14.19 -1.69 -14.62
CA ARG A 237 -13.06 -2.44 -15.17
C ARG A 237 -12.03 -1.55 -15.88
N ASP A 238 -12.45 -0.40 -16.32
CA ASP A 238 -11.64 0.59 -17.05
C ASP A 238 -10.95 1.61 -16.14
N ARG A 239 -11.04 1.43 -14.82
CA ARG A 239 -10.38 2.28 -13.81
C ARG A 239 -9.46 1.46 -12.93
N PRO A 240 -8.31 2.02 -12.49
CA PRO A 240 -7.44 1.37 -11.51
C PRO A 240 -8.15 1.22 -10.16
N ARG A 241 -7.79 0.16 -9.41
CA ARG A 241 -8.33 -0.18 -8.09
C ARG A 241 -7.19 -0.21 -7.09
N TYR A 242 -7.13 0.82 -6.27
CA TYR A 242 -6.11 0.93 -5.23
C TYR A 242 -6.64 0.38 -3.90
N LEU A 243 -6.00 -0.65 -3.36
CA LEU A 243 -6.29 -1.20 -2.04
C LEU A 243 -5.34 -0.59 -1.02
N MET A 244 -5.89 0.27 -0.15
CA MET A 244 -5.11 1.11 0.76
C MET A 244 -4.56 0.34 1.96
N GLY A 245 -3.31 0.62 2.33
CA GLY A 245 -2.69 0.14 3.56
C GLY A 245 -2.29 -1.34 3.56
N VAL A 246 -2.22 -1.99 2.41
CA VAL A 246 -1.88 -3.40 2.26
C VAL A 246 -0.46 -3.57 1.73
N GLY A 247 0.39 -4.29 2.47
CA GLY A 247 1.80 -4.48 2.11
C GLY A 247 2.42 -5.80 2.62
N PHE A 248 1.62 -6.69 3.19
CA PHE A 248 2.05 -8.06 3.46
C PHE A 248 2.07 -8.85 2.14
N PRO A 249 3.16 -9.58 1.82
CA PRO A 249 3.28 -10.31 0.56
C PRO A 249 2.09 -11.23 0.25
N VAL A 250 1.63 -11.99 1.24
CA VAL A 250 0.49 -12.92 1.09
C VAL A 250 -0.79 -12.16 0.75
N ASP A 251 -1.08 -11.06 1.46
CA ASP A 251 -2.26 -10.23 1.20
C ASP A 251 -2.22 -9.65 -0.22
N MET A 252 -1.06 -9.14 -0.66
CA MET A 252 -0.90 -8.57 -1.99
C MET A 252 -1.10 -9.61 -3.10
N VAL A 253 -0.58 -10.82 -2.94
CA VAL A 253 -0.77 -11.92 -3.89
C VAL A 253 -2.25 -12.30 -4.01
N VAL A 254 -2.93 -12.51 -2.88
CA VAL A 254 -4.35 -12.86 -2.85
C VAL A 254 -5.21 -11.72 -3.40
N CYS A 255 -4.95 -10.47 -2.98
CA CYS A 255 -5.74 -9.32 -3.44
C CYS A 255 -5.50 -8.98 -4.92
N THR A 256 -4.31 -9.27 -5.46
CA THR A 256 -4.06 -9.18 -6.91
C THR A 256 -4.96 -10.17 -7.66
N ALA A 257 -5.06 -11.42 -7.19
CA ALA A 257 -5.96 -12.41 -7.79
C ALA A 257 -7.45 -11.98 -7.70
N LEU A 258 -7.82 -11.28 -6.63
CA LEU A 258 -9.14 -10.69 -6.43
C LEU A 258 -9.36 -9.39 -7.23
N GLY A 259 -8.39 -8.90 -8.00
CA GLY A 259 -8.52 -7.79 -8.93
C GLY A 259 -8.10 -6.43 -8.43
N CYS A 260 -7.25 -6.34 -7.41
CA CYS A 260 -6.60 -5.10 -6.99
C CYS A 260 -5.35 -4.81 -7.83
N ASP A 261 -5.10 -3.52 -8.10
CA ASP A 261 -4.03 -3.06 -8.98
C ASP A 261 -2.88 -2.35 -8.24
N MET A 262 -3.18 -1.64 -7.16
CA MET A 262 -2.22 -0.78 -6.46
C MET A 262 -2.27 -1.05 -4.96
N PHE A 263 -1.10 -1.02 -4.33
CA PHE A 263 -0.92 -1.30 -2.91
C PHE A 263 0.09 -0.33 -2.30
N ASP A 264 -0.06 -0.05 -1.01
CA ASP A 264 0.91 0.68 -0.20
C ASP A 264 0.95 0.15 1.22
N CYS A 265 2.06 0.25 1.87
CA CYS A 265 2.17 0.10 3.32
C CYS A 265 3.57 0.52 3.80
N VAL A 266 3.68 0.96 5.04
CA VAL A 266 4.99 1.16 5.68
C VAL A 266 5.61 -0.14 6.21
N PHE A 267 4.98 -1.28 5.98
CA PHE A 267 5.42 -2.58 6.49
C PHE A 267 6.90 -2.90 6.17
N PRO A 268 7.40 -2.85 4.92
CA PRO A 268 8.77 -3.24 4.60
C PRO A 268 9.81 -2.33 5.26
N THR A 269 9.54 -1.03 5.35
CA THR A 269 10.44 -0.07 5.99
C THR A 269 10.34 -0.08 7.51
N ARG A 270 9.15 -0.38 8.05
CA ARG A 270 8.92 -0.50 9.49
C ARG A 270 9.60 -1.74 10.05
N THR A 271 9.37 -2.90 9.45
CA THR A 271 9.90 -4.18 9.91
C THR A 271 11.42 -4.25 9.78
N ALA A 272 12.01 -3.63 8.76
CA ALA A 272 13.44 -3.52 8.59
C ALA A 272 14.14 -2.89 9.81
N ARG A 273 13.54 -1.88 10.44
CA ARG A 273 14.09 -1.25 11.66
C ARG A 273 14.11 -2.20 12.86
N PHE A 274 13.29 -3.23 12.84
CA PHE A 274 13.28 -4.31 13.83
C PHE A 274 14.13 -5.51 13.43
N GLY A 275 14.85 -5.42 12.29
CA GLY A 275 15.71 -6.48 11.79
C GLY A 275 14.95 -7.60 11.06
N GLN A 276 13.71 -7.33 10.64
CA GLN A 276 12.91 -8.30 9.89
C GLN A 276 13.14 -8.13 8.39
N ALA A 277 13.65 -9.16 7.73
CA ALA A 277 13.87 -9.20 6.29
C ALA A 277 12.85 -10.12 5.61
N LEU A 278 12.30 -9.66 4.48
CA LEU A 278 11.37 -10.42 3.65
C LEU A 278 12.15 -11.38 2.76
N VAL A 279 11.73 -12.63 2.71
CA VAL A 279 12.34 -13.67 1.86
C VAL A 279 11.26 -14.46 1.14
N ARG A 280 11.64 -15.25 0.12
CA ARG A 280 10.68 -16.02 -0.68
C ARG A 280 9.89 -17.04 0.15
N TRP A 281 10.45 -17.56 1.20
CA TRP A 281 9.81 -18.52 2.12
C TRP A 281 9.13 -17.86 3.34
N GLY A 282 9.09 -16.53 3.43
CA GLY A 282 8.42 -15.80 4.50
C GLY A 282 9.18 -14.58 4.98
N GLN A 283 9.56 -14.59 6.25
CA GLN A 283 10.24 -13.48 6.92
C GLN A 283 11.30 -14.02 7.88
N VAL A 284 12.48 -13.43 7.89
CA VAL A 284 13.57 -13.81 8.80
C VAL A 284 13.90 -12.67 9.77
N ASN A 285 14.12 -13.05 11.04
CA ASN A 285 14.54 -12.11 12.08
C ASN A 285 16.06 -12.10 12.23
N LEU A 286 16.75 -11.17 11.58
CA LEU A 286 18.20 -11.05 11.58
C LEU A 286 18.82 -10.77 12.98
N ARG A 287 17.99 -10.50 14.00
CA ARG A 287 18.48 -10.35 15.39
C ARG A 287 18.66 -11.67 16.12
N LEU A 288 18.19 -12.78 15.56
CA LEU A 288 18.38 -14.10 16.15
C LEU A 288 19.86 -14.51 16.13
N ASN A 289 20.33 -15.11 17.22
CA ASN A 289 21.73 -15.49 17.38
C ASN A 289 22.18 -16.58 16.38
N SER A 290 21.23 -17.31 15.79
CA SER A 290 21.49 -18.28 14.71
C SER A 290 22.16 -17.63 13.47
N TYR A 291 21.99 -16.31 13.27
CA TYR A 291 22.60 -15.59 12.15
C TYR A 291 23.96 -14.97 12.49
N SER A 292 24.45 -15.10 13.71
CA SER A 292 25.74 -14.50 14.14
C SER A 292 26.94 -14.97 13.32
N CYS A 293 26.90 -16.19 12.78
CA CYS A 293 27.91 -16.80 11.92
C CYS A 293 27.39 -17.21 10.54
N ASP A 294 26.23 -16.70 10.10
CA ASP A 294 25.72 -16.98 8.75
C ASP A 294 26.22 -15.89 7.77
N PHE A 295 27.25 -16.23 7.01
CA PHE A 295 27.88 -15.32 6.04
C PHE A 295 27.18 -15.29 4.68
N ARG A 296 26.10 -16.05 4.48
CA ARG A 296 25.30 -16.02 3.25
C ARG A 296 24.47 -14.73 3.17
N PRO A 297 24.09 -14.28 1.96
CA PRO A 297 23.15 -13.16 1.80
C PRO A 297 21.78 -13.50 2.40
N ILE A 298 20.94 -12.48 2.60
CA ILE A 298 19.57 -12.68 3.13
C ILE A 298 18.79 -13.68 2.28
N ASP A 299 18.82 -13.52 0.97
CA ASP A 299 18.26 -14.42 -0.03
C ASP A 299 19.22 -14.45 -1.24
N GLU A 300 19.69 -15.64 -1.62
CA GLU A 300 20.69 -15.84 -2.66
C GLU A 300 20.20 -15.40 -4.07
N GLU A 301 18.88 -15.45 -4.30
CA GLU A 301 18.30 -15.03 -5.58
C GLU A 301 17.92 -13.53 -5.61
N CYS A 302 18.06 -12.83 -4.47
CA CYS A 302 17.77 -11.39 -4.43
C CYS A 302 18.92 -10.58 -5.05
N PRO A 303 18.67 -9.75 -6.08
CA PRO A 303 19.71 -8.95 -6.73
C PRO A 303 20.13 -7.72 -5.91
N CYS A 304 19.57 -7.51 -4.72
CA CYS A 304 19.90 -6.35 -3.92
C CYS A 304 21.34 -6.39 -3.40
N PRO A 305 21.98 -5.24 -3.17
CA PRO A 305 23.33 -5.16 -2.62
C PRO A 305 23.36 -5.38 -1.09
N ALA A 306 22.42 -6.18 -0.54
CA ALA A 306 22.36 -6.44 0.89
C ALA A 306 23.54 -7.30 1.35
N CYS A 307 24.05 -6.98 2.51
CA CYS A 307 25.20 -7.65 3.11
C CYS A 307 24.85 -9.04 3.67
N ALA A 308 25.88 -9.80 4.00
CA ALA A 308 25.73 -11.08 4.68
C ALA A 308 24.94 -10.95 5.99
N LYS A 309 24.17 -11.98 6.34
CA LYS A 309 23.32 -12.02 7.55
C LYS A 309 24.11 -11.78 8.83
N ALA A 310 25.32 -12.36 8.94
CA ALA A 310 26.19 -12.20 10.09
C ALA A 310 26.58 -10.73 10.31
N TRP A 311 26.91 -9.99 9.25
CA TRP A 311 27.19 -8.56 9.35
C TRP A 311 25.95 -7.78 9.77
N LEU A 312 24.81 -8.06 9.18
CA LEU A 312 23.53 -7.40 9.52
C LEU A 312 23.14 -7.70 10.97
N HIS A 313 23.31 -8.96 11.44
CA HIS A 313 23.09 -9.33 12.83
C HIS A 313 23.92 -8.47 13.78
N ALA A 314 25.24 -8.40 13.54
CA ALA A 314 26.15 -7.60 14.37
C ALA A 314 25.82 -6.09 14.32
N ALA A 315 25.58 -5.55 13.13
CA ALA A 315 25.26 -4.14 12.93
C ALA A 315 23.91 -3.73 13.54
N LEU A 316 22.89 -4.57 13.46
CA LEU A 316 21.59 -4.37 14.12
C LEU A 316 21.73 -4.45 15.65
N GLY A 317 22.55 -5.37 16.16
CA GLY A 317 22.89 -5.48 17.58
C GLY A 317 23.56 -4.21 18.10
N ALA A 318 24.52 -3.69 17.34
CA ALA A 318 25.22 -2.44 17.63
C ALA A 318 24.40 -1.17 17.32
N ARG A 319 23.13 -1.30 16.91
CA ARG A 319 22.22 -0.20 16.54
C ARG A 319 22.79 0.73 15.46
N GLN A 320 23.58 0.20 14.52
CA GLN A 320 24.10 0.96 13.40
C GLN A 320 22.94 1.39 12.47
N PRO A 321 22.75 2.70 12.21
CA PRO A 321 21.61 3.21 11.44
C PRO A 321 21.54 2.63 10.02
N ASN A 322 22.69 2.41 9.38
CA ASN A 322 22.78 1.88 8.03
C ASN A 322 22.32 0.41 7.91
N ALA A 323 22.39 -0.39 9.00
CA ALA A 323 21.88 -1.76 8.96
C ALA A 323 20.39 -1.82 8.61
N ALA A 324 19.57 -0.97 9.24
CA ALA A 324 18.14 -0.87 8.92
C ALA A 324 17.90 -0.39 7.47
N SER A 325 18.79 0.48 6.95
CA SER A 325 18.71 0.92 5.54
C SER A 325 18.96 -0.23 4.55
N TYR A 326 19.95 -1.08 4.80
CA TYR A 326 20.22 -2.26 3.98
C TYR A 326 19.04 -3.25 4.01
N VAL A 327 18.48 -3.51 5.19
CA VAL A 327 17.30 -4.38 5.30
C VAL A 327 16.08 -3.74 4.61
N THR A 328 15.91 -2.42 4.70
CA THR A 328 14.85 -1.70 3.97
C THR A 328 15.03 -1.85 2.46
N LEU A 329 16.24 -1.65 1.95
CA LEU A 329 16.56 -1.81 0.53
C LEU A 329 16.24 -3.24 0.06
N HIS A 330 16.64 -4.25 0.83
CA HIS A 330 16.31 -5.64 0.54
C HIS A 330 14.79 -5.88 0.50
N ASN A 331 14.05 -5.42 1.52
CA ASN A 331 12.61 -5.60 1.59
C ASN A 331 11.88 -4.92 0.42
N LEU A 332 12.33 -3.74 0.02
CA LEU A 332 11.76 -3.04 -1.14
C LEU A 332 12.09 -3.77 -2.45
N THR A 333 13.33 -4.26 -2.62
CA THR A 333 13.71 -5.07 -3.78
C THR A 333 12.85 -6.34 -3.88
N TYR A 334 12.62 -7.00 -2.74
CA TYR A 334 11.74 -8.17 -2.68
C TYR A 334 10.32 -7.84 -3.15
N LEU A 335 9.70 -6.78 -2.63
CA LEU A 335 8.34 -6.38 -3.02
C LEU A 335 8.25 -5.92 -4.47
N PHE A 336 9.26 -5.21 -4.96
CA PHE A 336 9.32 -4.83 -6.37
C PHE A 336 9.34 -6.07 -7.28
N ASN A 337 10.20 -7.05 -6.97
CA ASN A 337 10.30 -8.29 -7.74
C ASN A 337 9.01 -9.13 -7.65
N LEU A 338 8.37 -9.19 -6.48
CA LEU A 338 7.08 -9.87 -6.32
C LEU A 338 6.01 -9.25 -7.25
N MET A 339 5.88 -7.92 -7.24
CA MET A 339 4.93 -7.24 -8.13
C MET A 339 5.29 -7.43 -9.61
N LYS A 340 6.57 -7.42 -9.96
CA LYS A 340 7.03 -7.70 -11.32
C LYS A 340 6.64 -9.11 -11.76
N SER A 341 6.91 -10.11 -10.93
CA SER A 341 6.53 -11.51 -11.23
C SER A 341 5.01 -11.68 -11.38
N LEU A 342 4.21 -11.01 -10.54
CA LEU A 342 2.76 -11.02 -10.70
C LEU A 342 2.31 -10.41 -12.04
N ARG A 343 2.89 -9.26 -12.44
CA ARG A 343 2.59 -8.64 -13.76
C ARG A 343 2.92 -9.56 -14.93
N GLU A 344 4.10 -10.17 -14.89
CA GLU A 344 4.56 -11.10 -15.93
C GLU A 344 3.65 -12.32 -16.00
N ALA A 345 3.31 -12.92 -14.85
CA ALA A 345 2.42 -14.07 -14.79
C ALA A 345 0.98 -13.75 -15.27
N ILE A 346 0.49 -12.54 -15.01
CA ILE A 346 -0.81 -12.10 -15.54
C ILE A 346 -0.75 -11.94 -17.07
N LYS A 347 0.30 -11.32 -17.62
CA LYS A 347 0.49 -11.13 -19.07
C LYS A 347 0.59 -12.46 -19.82
N GLU A 348 1.16 -13.47 -19.18
CA GLU A 348 1.43 -14.79 -19.76
C GLU A 348 0.38 -15.85 -19.37
N ASP A 349 -0.71 -15.44 -18.71
CA ASP A 349 -1.78 -16.33 -18.22
C ASP A 349 -1.28 -17.46 -17.30
N ARG A 350 -0.20 -17.20 -16.53
CA ARG A 350 0.44 -18.15 -15.60
C ARG A 350 0.20 -17.82 -14.13
N LEU A 351 -0.67 -16.85 -13.83
CA LEU A 351 -0.91 -16.41 -12.45
C LEU A 351 -1.29 -17.55 -11.48
N PRO A 352 -2.16 -18.51 -11.84
CA PRO A 352 -2.49 -19.62 -10.94
C PRO A 352 -1.27 -20.46 -10.56
N GLN A 353 -0.33 -20.69 -11.49
CA GLN A 353 0.90 -21.43 -11.22
C GLN A 353 1.82 -20.62 -10.31
N LEU A 354 2.04 -19.34 -10.60
CA LEU A 354 2.86 -18.48 -9.73
C LEU A 354 2.34 -18.46 -8.28
N ILE A 355 1.01 -18.41 -8.10
CA ILE A 355 0.41 -18.41 -6.75
C ILE A 355 0.65 -19.73 -6.04
N ARG A 356 0.52 -20.88 -6.73
CA ARG A 356 0.86 -22.19 -6.14
C ARG A 356 2.32 -22.26 -5.73
N ASP A 357 3.24 -21.84 -6.59
CA ASP A 357 4.68 -21.82 -6.32
C ASP A 357 5.01 -20.90 -5.13
N PHE A 358 4.36 -19.74 -5.05
CA PHE A 358 4.50 -18.80 -3.95
C PHE A 358 4.09 -19.41 -2.60
N PHE A 359 2.98 -20.15 -2.53
CA PHE A 359 2.56 -20.82 -1.30
C PHE A 359 3.39 -22.09 -1.02
N HIS A 360 3.80 -22.80 -2.05
CA HIS A 360 4.68 -23.97 -1.89
C HIS A 360 5.99 -23.59 -1.19
N LEU A 361 6.60 -22.47 -1.57
CA LEU A 361 7.83 -21.98 -0.93
C LEU A 361 7.63 -21.53 0.52
N ARG A 362 6.41 -21.19 0.92
CA ARG A 362 6.07 -20.65 2.25
C ARG A 362 5.51 -21.68 3.21
N CYS A 363 5.12 -22.82 2.70
CA CYS A 363 4.53 -23.88 3.51
C CYS A 363 5.56 -25.00 3.77
N ARG A 364 5.53 -25.55 4.97
CA ARG A 364 6.35 -26.71 5.33
C ARG A 364 5.93 -27.91 4.46
N PRO A 365 6.88 -28.64 3.83
CA PRO A 365 6.54 -29.85 3.12
C PRO A 365 5.90 -30.88 4.06
N PRO A 366 4.94 -31.69 3.60
CA PRO A 366 4.33 -32.74 4.39
C PRO A 366 5.37 -33.68 4.96
N ALA A 367 5.19 -34.12 6.20
CA ALA A 367 6.08 -35.10 6.83
C ALA A 367 6.17 -36.38 5.97
N GLY A 368 7.38 -36.79 5.54
CA GLY A 368 7.61 -37.95 4.67
C GLY A 368 7.77 -37.66 3.18
N SER A 369 7.59 -36.43 2.70
CA SER A 369 8.09 -36.02 1.38
C SER A 369 9.61 -35.90 1.50
N GLY A 370 10.37 -36.62 0.70
CA GLY A 370 11.83 -36.83 0.82
C GLY A 370 12.74 -35.59 0.69
N ASP A 371 12.23 -34.38 0.76
CA ASP A 371 12.97 -33.16 0.93
C ASP A 371 13.28 -32.93 2.42
N GLN A 372 14.08 -33.82 2.98
CA GLN A 372 14.83 -33.48 4.19
C GLN A 372 15.83 -32.40 3.81
N ALA A 373 15.46 -31.17 4.07
CA ALA A 373 16.42 -30.10 4.28
C ALA A 373 17.24 -30.47 5.53
N GLU A 374 18.20 -31.37 5.33
CA GLU A 374 19.25 -31.64 6.31
C GLU A 374 19.99 -30.33 6.55
N ASN A 375 19.87 -29.84 7.77
CA ASN A 375 20.68 -28.79 8.35
C ASN A 375 20.52 -27.38 7.73
N ASN A 376 19.41 -26.74 7.99
CA ASN A 376 19.40 -25.33 8.41
C ASN A 376 17.96 -24.85 8.48
N ALA A 377 17.59 -24.39 9.63
CA ALA A 377 16.27 -23.91 10.00
C ALA A 377 15.70 -22.87 9.00
N ILE A 378 15.12 -23.35 7.89
CA ILE A 378 14.15 -22.55 7.14
C ILE A 378 12.92 -22.50 8.02
N GLU A 379 12.67 -21.36 8.64
CA GLU A 379 11.40 -21.08 9.30
C GLU A 379 10.36 -20.81 8.22
N TYR A 380 9.57 -21.81 7.86
CA TYR A 380 8.43 -21.65 6.96
C TYR A 380 7.40 -20.72 7.60
N GLU A 381 6.77 -19.88 6.78
CA GLU A 381 5.74 -18.93 7.25
C GLU A 381 4.48 -19.66 7.73
N PHE A 382 4.17 -20.81 7.12
CA PHE A 382 2.98 -21.61 7.41
C PHE A 382 3.30 -23.11 7.45
N ASP A 383 2.50 -23.90 8.20
CA ASP A 383 2.48 -25.36 8.11
C ASP A 383 1.70 -25.84 6.87
N SER A 384 0.68 -25.07 6.45
CA SER A 384 -0.10 -25.28 5.23
C SER A 384 -0.70 -23.93 4.81
N PRO A 385 -1.15 -23.79 3.53
CA PRO A 385 -1.77 -22.54 3.09
C PRO A 385 -2.93 -22.14 4.01
N PRO A 386 -2.96 -20.88 4.52
CA PRO A 386 -4.00 -20.43 5.43
C PRO A 386 -5.40 -20.60 4.81
N ALA A 387 -6.37 -21.08 5.60
CA ALA A 387 -7.72 -21.38 5.13
C ALA A 387 -8.39 -20.19 4.44
N TRP A 388 -8.13 -18.97 4.91
CA TRP A 388 -8.67 -17.75 4.29
C TRP A 388 -8.10 -17.51 2.88
N CYS A 389 -6.81 -17.85 2.64
CA CYS A 389 -6.20 -17.77 1.30
C CYS A 389 -6.87 -18.77 0.35
N VAL A 390 -6.98 -20.02 0.78
CA VAL A 390 -7.65 -21.09 0.00
C VAL A 390 -9.08 -20.67 -0.36
N HIS A 391 -9.83 -20.16 0.63
CA HIS A 391 -11.21 -19.73 0.40
C HIS A 391 -11.30 -18.54 -0.57
N ALA A 392 -10.43 -17.55 -0.41
CA ALA A 392 -10.43 -16.35 -1.27
C ALA A 392 -10.04 -16.71 -2.72
N LEU A 393 -9.02 -17.53 -2.90
CA LEU A 393 -8.51 -17.92 -4.22
C LEU A 393 -9.48 -18.83 -4.98
N ARG A 394 -10.21 -19.70 -4.29
CA ARG A 394 -11.29 -20.52 -4.90
C ARG A 394 -12.38 -19.66 -5.53
N LYS A 395 -12.70 -18.48 -5.00
CA LYS A 395 -13.69 -17.55 -5.60
C LYS A 395 -13.29 -17.05 -6.99
N VAL A 396 -12.02 -17.12 -7.30
CA VAL A 396 -11.43 -16.73 -8.58
C VAL A 396 -10.81 -17.92 -9.34
N ASN A 397 -11.26 -19.13 -9.01
CA ASN A 397 -10.89 -20.40 -9.66
C ASN A 397 -9.39 -20.72 -9.58
N ILE A 398 -8.73 -20.36 -8.48
CA ILE A 398 -7.34 -20.74 -8.18
C ILE A 398 -7.37 -21.69 -6.99
N GLU A 399 -6.90 -22.93 -7.21
CA GLU A 399 -6.71 -23.94 -6.17
C GLU A 399 -5.23 -24.01 -5.78
N LEU A 400 -4.99 -24.04 -4.44
CA LEU A 400 -3.67 -24.20 -3.83
C LEU A 400 -3.37 -25.66 -3.55
#